data_ac06925ffd1a119ab97e56a891576eca
#
_entry.id   ac06925ffd1a119ab97e56a891576eca
#
_cell.length_a   1.000
_cell.length_b   1.000
_cell.length_c   1.000
_cell.angle_alpha   90.00
_cell.angle_beta   90.00
_cell.angle_gamma   90.00
#
_symmetry.space_group_name_H-M   'P 1'
#
loop_
_entity.id
_entity.type
_entity.pdbx_description
1 polymer ?
#
loop_
_entity_poly.entity_id
_entity_poly.type
_entity_poly.pdbx_seq_one_letter_code
_entity_poly.pdbx_strand_id
1 'polypeptide(L)'
;MFQNKIDTFNNDITTKTKKNIYYLTMSYEKNKIVKYFILSFIIILCFKVDYRFKEILPGGSQDDSSYYYHAQTISLDFDLDYSNQLNGNLQDAFIREDGKPVPRQSFGPGLLSSPFILVSSQLSKYISISSNTSLNYFVYSLSAPFYLFLSLVLLKKMLRINEQRKSERLVLLTLGSGVTYYAFERFSMSTVYEFFSVCFILYLVDKIYNLDKEQKYIYIFLLPIVQFIMLTNRWNNVHFFLIPVLYGFLYKKRLKIIFKNIYFYLGNIVGTGLFLIHSKMLYGIYTILQQSIYPSSDWIVNERLQNFLQ
;
A
#
# COMPACT_ATOMS: atom_id res chain seq x y z
N MET A 1 8.89 -58.18 -3.85
CA MET A 1 7.55 -57.69 -3.46
C MET A 1 7.55 -57.05 -2.07
N PHE A 2 8.27 -57.55 -1.08
CA PHE A 2 8.37 -56.98 0.27
C PHE A 2 9.12 -55.63 0.31
N GLN A 3 10.21 -55.47 -0.44
CA GLN A 3 11.02 -54.24 -0.48
C GLN A 3 10.21 -53.01 -0.96
N ASN A 4 9.41 -53.18 -2.00
CA ASN A 4 8.55 -52.12 -2.54
C ASN A 4 7.48 -51.65 -1.55
N LYS A 5 7.01 -52.48 -0.64
CA LYS A 5 6.06 -52.13 0.42
C LYS A 5 6.72 -51.31 1.55
N ILE A 6 7.99 -51.60 1.87
CA ILE A 6 8.76 -50.86 2.87
C ILE A 6 9.10 -49.50 2.35
N ASP A 7 9.47 -49.35 1.08
CA ASP A 7 9.82 -48.05 0.48
C ASP A 7 8.58 -47.15 0.33
N THR A 8 7.41 -47.69 -0.03
CA THR A 8 6.14 -46.92 -0.01
C THR A 8 5.73 -46.49 1.39
N PHE A 9 5.87 -47.33 2.40
CA PHE A 9 5.54 -46.99 3.80
C PHE A 9 6.48 -45.92 4.35
N ASN A 10 7.79 -45.98 4.08
CA ASN A 10 8.75 -44.97 4.49
C ASN A 10 8.53 -43.63 3.78
N ASN A 11 8.15 -43.61 2.50
CA ASN A 11 7.80 -42.43 1.76
C ASN A 11 6.51 -41.77 2.27
N ASP A 12 5.53 -42.54 2.72
CA ASP A 12 4.27 -42.04 3.28
C ASP A 12 4.48 -41.39 4.67
N ILE A 13 5.33 -42.00 5.51
CA ILE A 13 5.72 -41.45 6.82
C ILE A 13 6.49 -40.15 6.63
N THR A 14 7.46 -40.10 5.73
CA THR A 14 8.25 -38.88 5.49
C THR A 14 7.43 -37.74 4.93
N THR A 15 6.48 -37.99 4.03
CA THR A 15 5.54 -37.00 3.49
C THR A 15 4.58 -36.48 4.55
N LYS A 16 4.03 -37.38 5.40
CA LYS A 16 3.10 -37.01 6.47
C LYS A 16 3.81 -36.18 7.56
N THR A 17 5.04 -36.55 7.90
CA THR A 17 5.86 -35.82 8.86
C THR A 17 6.26 -34.44 8.34
N LYS A 18 6.67 -34.32 7.08
CA LYS A 18 6.94 -33.03 6.43
C LYS A 18 5.70 -32.12 6.41
N LYS A 19 4.52 -32.69 6.13
CA LYS A 19 3.26 -31.96 6.11
C LYS A 19 2.86 -31.47 7.51
N ASN A 20 3.04 -32.27 8.54
CA ASN A 20 2.78 -31.89 9.94
C ASN A 20 3.76 -30.82 10.44
N ILE A 21 5.03 -30.94 10.12
CA ILE A 21 6.04 -29.91 10.44
C ILE A 21 5.70 -28.61 9.73
N TYR A 22 5.27 -28.64 8.50
CA TYR A 22 4.83 -27.47 7.73
C TYR A 22 3.62 -26.78 8.39
N TYR A 23 2.61 -27.53 8.84
CA TYR A 23 1.44 -26.97 9.55
C TYR A 23 1.80 -26.39 10.90
N LEU A 24 2.70 -27.05 11.67
CA LEU A 24 3.18 -26.55 12.95
C LEU A 24 3.99 -25.27 12.78
N THR A 25 4.86 -25.19 11.78
CA THR A 25 5.63 -23.98 11.50
C THR A 25 4.73 -22.84 11.00
N MET A 26 3.72 -23.12 10.17
CA MET A 26 2.73 -22.10 9.76
C MET A 26 1.90 -21.58 10.94
N SER A 27 1.47 -22.45 11.85
CA SER A 27 0.70 -22.05 13.05
C SER A 27 1.56 -21.20 14.00
N TYR A 28 2.83 -21.57 14.19
CA TYR A 28 3.78 -20.83 15.02
C TYR A 28 4.11 -19.44 14.42
N GLU A 29 4.23 -19.35 13.09
CA GLU A 29 4.44 -18.07 12.41
C GLU A 29 3.23 -17.12 12.46
N LYS A 30 2.00 -17.67 12.36
CA LYS A 30 0.77 -16.88 12.55
C LYS A 30 0.74 -16.23 13.94
N ASN A 31 1.11 -16.97 14.96
CA ASN A 31 1.15 -16.45 16.33
C ASN A 31 2.18 -15.32 16.53
N LYS A 32 3.31 -15.37 15.82
CA LYS A 32 4.31 -14.28 15.86
C LYS A 32 3.82 -13.02 15.17
N ILE A 33 3.16 -13.18 14.03
CA ILE A 33 2.54 -12.07 13.29
C ILE A 33 1.55 -11.33 14.19
N VAL A 34 0.70 -12.07 14.90
CA VAL A 34 -0.25 -11.51 15.86
C VAL A 34 0.47 -10.79 17.01
N LYS A 35 1.56 -11.36 17.54
CA LYS A 35 2.37 -10.71 18.60
C LYS A 35 2.96 -9.37 18.14
N TYR A 36 3.51 -9.30 16.95
CA TYR A 36 4.07 -8.04 16.44
C TYR A 36 2.96 -7.01 16.16
N PHE A 37 1.79 -7.45 15.70
CA PHE A 37 0.63 -6.59 15.54
C PHE A 37 0.17 -6.02 16.90
N ILE A 38 0.02 -6.87 17.92
CA ILE A 38 -0.33 -6.46 19.28
C ILE A 38 0.73 -5.52 19.85
N LEU A 39 2.02 -5.83 19.67
CA LEU A 39 3.11 -4.97 20.13
C LEU A 39 3.07 -3.61 19.45
N SER A 40 2.86 -3.57 18.15
CA SER A 40 2.70 -2.32 17.40
C SER A 40 1.51 -1.52 17.91
N PHE A 41 0.40 -2.19 18.20
CA PHE A 41 -0.79 -1.56 18.77
C PHE A 41 -0.53 -1.00 20.18
N ILE A 42 0.18 -1.75 21.03
CA ILE A 42 0.59 -1.27 22.37
C ILE A 42 1.51 -0.05 22.25
N ILE A 43 2.48 -0.08 21.34
CA ILE A 43 3.38 1.05 21.08
C ILE A 43 2.56 2.28 20.66
N ILE A 44 1.60 2.12 19.76
CA ILE A 44 0.71 3.21 19.33
C ILE A 44 -0.07 3.76 20.53
N LEU A 45 -0.62 2.89 21.38
CA LEU A 45 -1.35 3.30 22.57
C LEU A 45 -0.46 4.03 23.58
N CYS A 46 0.83 3.69 23.68
CA CYS A 46 1.76 4.36 24.57
C CYS A 46 2.24 5.72 24.08
N PHE A 47 2.16 5.98 22.75
CA PHE A 47 2.64 7.22 22.16
C PHE A 47 1.47 8.15 21.77
N LYS A 48 1.33 9.27 22.50
CA LYS A 48 0.43 10.39 22.17
C LYS A 48 -1.02 9.98 21.81
N VAL A 49 -1.62 9.12 22.64
CA VAL A 49 -3.00 8.63 22.43
C VAL A 49 -3.98 9.80 22.27
N ASP A 50 -3.91 10.80 23.15
CA ASP A 50 -4.81 11.97 23.12
C ASP A 50 -4.78 12.71 21.80
N TYR A 51 -3.62 12.81 21.22
CA TYR A 51 -3.36 13.42 19.95
C TYR A 51 -4.05 12.70 18.78
N ARG A 52 -4.02 11.35 18.76
CA ARG A 52 -4.68 10.54 17.72
C ARG A 52 -6.20 10.63 17.73
N PHE A 53 -6.79 11.04 18.85
CA PHE A 53 -8.22 11.29 18.96
C PHE A 53 -8.63 12.73 18.64
N LYS A 54 -7.71 13.69 18.74
CA LYS A 54 -8.01 15.13 18.60
C LYS A 54 -7.66 15.66 17.22
N GLU A 55 -6.60 15.18 16.62
CA GLU A 55 -6.04 15.76 15.40
C GLU A 55 -5.63 14.68 14.39
N ILE A 56 -5.81 14.99 13.11
CA ILE A 56 -5.28 14.19 12.01
C ILE A 56 -3.79 14.47 11.85
N LEU A 57 -3.34 15.62 12.37
CA LEU A 57 -2.13 16.30 11.95
C LEU A 57 -1.20 16.57 13.11
N PRO A 58 -0.06 15.88 13.16
CA PRO A 58 1.07 16.34 13.94
C PRO A 58 1.71 17.56 13.25
N GLY A 59 1.23 18.75 13.55
CA GLY A 59 1.85 19.98 13.06
C GLY A 59 1.18 20.64 11.86
N GLY A 60 -0.05 20.28 11.53
CA GLY A 60 -0.90 21.07 10.63
C GLY A 60 -0.43 21.12 9.17
N SER A 61 0.09 20.04 8.63
CA SER A 61 0.47 19.99 7.21
C SER A 61 -0.75 19.80 6.33
N GLN A 62 -0.86 20.62 5.31
CA GLN A 62 -1.91 20.58 4.27
C GLN A 62 -1.99 19.22 3.58
N ASP A 63 -0.85 18.54 3.43
CA ASP A 63 -0.76 17.23 2.81
C ASP A 63 -1.55 16.18 3.60
N ASP A 64 -1.40 16.18 4.92
CA ASP A 64 -2.06 15.23 5.82
C ASP A 64 -3.58 15.33 5.73
N SER A 65 -4.13 16.56 5.70
CA SER A 65 -5.56 16.82 5.55
C SER A 65 -6.10 16.29 4.23
N SER A 66 -5.39 16.54 3.15
CA SER A 66 -5.78 16.08 1.81
C SER A 66 -5.93 14.55 1.75
N TYR A 67 -4.98 13.80 2.31
CA TYR A 67 -5.05 12.34 2.36
C TYR A 67 -6.23 11.84 3.19
N TYR A 68 -6.49 12.49 4.30
CA TYR A 68 -7.65 12.17 5.14
C TYR A 68 -8.97 12.47 4.44
N TYR A 69 -9.10 13.60 3.75
CA TYR A 69 -10.30 13.96 3.00
C TYR A 69 -10.61 12.92 1.91
N HIS A 70 -9.59 12.43 1.20
CA HIS A 70 -9.78 11.32 0.27
C HIS A 70 -10.31 10.06 0.96
N ALA A 71 -9.74 9.69 2.12
CA ALA A 71 -10.20 8.52 2.86
C ALA A 71 -11.63 8.70 3.38
N GLN A 72 -11.98 9.88 3.85
CA GLN A 72 -13.29 10.23 4.40
C GLN A 72 -14.38 10.17 3.33
N THR A 73 -14.18 10.87 2.20
CA THR A 73 -15.14 10.92 1.08
C THR A 73 -15.44 9.52 0.53
N ILE A 74 -14.40 8.68 0.33
CA ILE A 74 -14.59 7.31 -0.15
C ILE A 74 -15.40 6.47 0.84
N SER A 75 -15.17 6.66 2.15
CA SER A 75 -15.69 5.76 3.20
C SER A 75 -17.03 6.16 3.77
N LEU A 76 -17.31 7.46 3.84
CA LEU A 76 -18.51 7.99 4.50
C LEU A 76 -19.54 8.43 3.47
N ASP A 77 -19.10 9.12 2.41
CA ASP A 77 -20.00 9.71 1.42
C ASP A 77 -20.17 8.79 0.20
N PHE A 78 -19.22 7.86 -0.04
CA PHE A 78 -19.18 6.97 -1.19
C PHE A 78 -19.17 7.72 -2.53
N ASP A 79 -18.57 8.91 -2.54
CA ASP A 79 -18.44 9.76 -3.71
C ASP A 79 -17.02 10.35 -3.80
N LEU A 80 -16.83 11.33 -4.67
CA LEU A 80 -15.60 12.12 -4.80
C LEU A 80 -15.94 13.62 -4.91
N ASP A 81 -16.98 14.04 -4.19
CA ASP A 81 -17.33 15.44 -3.97
C ASP A 81 -16.76 15.90 -2.62
N TYR A 82 -15.80 16.79 -2.65
CA TYR A 82 -15.07 17.23 -1.46
C TYR A 82 -15.62 18.55 -0.86
N SER A 83 -16.78 19.00 -1.32
CA SER A 83 -17.35 20.27 -0.89
C SER A 83 -17.62 20.32 0.61
N ASN A 84 -18.04 19.19 1.19
CA ASN A 84 -18.28 19.03 2.63
C ASN A 84 -17.00 18.88 3.46
N GLN A 85 -15.95 18.18 2.94
CA GLN A 85 -14.68 18.01 3.64
C GLN A 85 -13.86 19.31 3.66
N LEU A 86 -13.85 20.01 2.55
CA LEU A 86 -13.07 21.25 2.42
C LEU A 86 -13.77 22.46 3.09
N ASN A 87 -15.09 22.40 3.24
CA ASN A 87 -15.90 23.38 3.99
C ASN A 87 -15.50 24.84 3.71
N GLY A 88 -15.26 25.17 2.42
CA GLY A 88 -14.85 26.50 1.97
C GLY A 88 -13.36 26.81 2.12
N ASN A 89 -12.54 25.93 2.70
CA ASN A 89 -11.09 26.10 2.74
C ASN A 89 -10.47 25.67 1.40
N LEU A 90 -10.31 26.64 0.51
CA LEU A 90 -9.79 26.41 -0.85
C LEU A 90 -8.27 26.54 -0.95
N GLN A 91 -7.56 26.88 0.13
CA GLN A 91 -6.10 27.04 0.10
C GLN A 91 -5.39 25.73 -0.30
N ASP A 92 -5.97 24.60 0.09
CA ASP A 92 -5.42 23.26 -0.13
C ASP A 92 -6.13 22.48 -1.23
N ALA A 93 -6.99 23.15 -1.97
CA ALA A 93 -7.75 22.60 -3.06
C ALA A 93 -7.33 23.23 -4.40
N PHE A 94 -7.54 22.48 -5.46
CA PHE A 94 -7.68 23.07 -6.77
C PHE A 94 -9.15 23.00 -7.20
N ILE A 95 -9.55 23.96 -8.02
CA ILE A 95 -10.94 24.01 -8.54
C ILE A 95 -10.96 23.40 -9.91
N ARG A 96 -11.78 22.38 -10.10
CA ARG A 96 -12.05 21.78 -11.40
C ARG A 96 -12.78 22.76 -12.31
N GLU A 97 -12.80 22.46 -13.62
CA GLU A 97 -13.56 23.24 -14.62
C GLU A 97 -15.07 23.33 -14.30
N ASP A 98 -15.61 22.30 -13.64
CA ASP A 98 -17.03 22.26 -13.20
C ASP A 98 -17.28 22.99 -11.87
N GLY A 99 -16.28 23.68 -11.32
CA GLY A 99 -16.36 24.45 -10.08
C GLY A 99 -16.19 23.64 -8.80
N LYS A 100 -16.02 22.32 -8.86
CA LYS A 100 -15.85 21.46 -7.68
C LYS A 100 -14.43 21.51 -7.14
N PRO A 101 -14.27 21.70 -5.82
CA PRO A 101 -12.95 21.66 -5.19
C PRO A 101 -12.45 20.23 -5.02
N VAL A 102 -11.15 20.02 -5.20
CA VAL A 102 -10.47 18.73 -5.02
C VAL A 102 -9.18 18.96 -4.24
N PRO A 103 -8.86 18.09 -3.24
CA PRO A 103 -7.60 18.18 -2.52
C PRO A 103 -6.40 18.04 -3.46
N ARG A 104 -5.34 18.82 -3.18
CA ARG A 104 -4.15 18.86 -4.05
C ARG A 104 -3.29 17.62 -4.02
N GLN A 105 -3.33 16.89 -2.92
CA GLN A 105 -2.46 15.73 -2.74
C GLN A 105 -3.00 14.47 -3.42
N SER A 106 -2.13 13.49 -3.56
CA SER A 106 -2.42 12.24 -4.26
C SER A 106 -3.47 11.39 -3.55
N PHE A 107 -4.29 10.70 -4.34
CA PHE A 107 -5.45 9.93 -3.88
C PHE A 107 -5.11 8.63 -3.16
N GLY A 108 -3.98 8.00 -3.52
CA GLY A 108 -3.64 6.63 -3.11
C GLY A 108 -3.57 6.39 -1.60
N PRO A 109 -2.93 7.27 -0.80
CA PRO A 109 -2.94 7.12 0.66
C PRO A 109 -4.35 7.11 1.24
N GLY A 110 -5.23 7.99 0.74
CA GLY A 110 -6.64 8.02 1.13
C GLY A 110 -7.37 6.74 0.73
N LEU A 111 -7.17 6.24 -0.49
CA LEU A 111 -7.74 4.97 -0.93
C LEU A 111 -7.32 3.79 -0.03
N LEU A 112 -6.03 3.70 0.29
CA LEU A 112 -5.50 2.61 1.13
C LEU A 112 -5.95 2.74 2.59
N SER A 113 -6.17 3.94 3.12
CA SER A 113 -6.64 4.16 4.48
C SER A 113 -8.16 4.17 4.62
N SER A 114 -8.92 4.30 3.53
CA SER A 114 -10.39 4.34 3.53
C SER A 114 -11.06 3.15 4.23
N PRO A 115 -10.59 1.89 4.16
CA PRO A 115 -11.19 0.78 4.89
C PRO A 115 -11.18 0.97 6.41
N PHE A 116 -10.21 1.71 6.94
CA PHE A 116 -10.11 1.98 8.37
C PHE A 116 -11.20 2.96 8.83
N ILE A 117 -11.47 4.01 8.05
CA ILE A 117 -12.57 4.94 8.32
C ILE A 117 -13.92 4.22 8.18
N LEU A 118 -14.08 3.37 7.16
CA LEU A 118 -15.29 2.58 7.01
C LEU A 118 -15.54 1.68 8.24
N VAL A 119 -14.51 1.02 8.75
CA VAL A 119 -14.61 0.21 9.98
C VAL A 119 -14.98 1.08 11.17
N SER A 120 -14.35 2.25 11.35
CA SER A 120 -14.67 3.13 12.47
C SER A 120 -16.09 3.67 12.41
N SER A 121 -16.60 3.98 11.22
CA SER A 121 -17.98 4.43 11.03
C SER A 121 -19.02 3.34 11.40
N GLN A 122 -18.69 2.07 11.19
CA GLN A 122 -19.53 0.98 11.64
C GLN A 122 -19.43 0.78 13.17
N LEU A 123 -18.23 0.86 13.72
CA LEU A 123 -18.00 0.72 15.17
C LEU A 123 -18.69 1.84 15.96
N SER A 124 -18.71 3.06 15.45
CA SER A 124 -19.34 4.20 16.11
C SER A 124 -20.86 4.03 16.35
N LYS A 125 -21.50 3.14 15.60
CA LYS A 125 -22.93 2.80 15.83
C LYS A 125 -23.15 1.99 17.11
N TYR A 126 -22.11 1.32 17.59
CA TYR A 126 -22.17 0.44 18.77
C TYR A 126 -21.47 1.03 20.00
N ILE A 127 -20.60 2.01 19.79
CA ILE A 127 -19.79 2.60 20.85
C ILE A 127 -20.18 4.07 20.98
N SER A 128 -20.83 4.41 22.08
CA SER A 128 -21.21 5.80 22.39
C SER A 128 -19.98 6.62 22.81
N ILE A 129 -19.12 6.98 21.85
CA ILE A 129 -18.03 7.94 22.08
C ILE A 129 -18.57 9.33 21.77
N SER A 130 -18.13 10.32 22.53
CA SER A 130 -18.62 11.72 22.51
C SER A 130 -18.49 12.42 21.16
N SER A 131 -17.71 11.90 20.22
CA SER A 131 -17.73 12.31 18.82
C SER A 131 -17.29 11.18 17.90
N ASN A 132 -18.06 10.89 16.86
CA ASN A 132 -17.72 9.94 15.80
C ASN A 132 -16.41 10.34 15.09
N THR A 133 -16.13 11.62 15.01
CA THR A 133 -14.92 12.19 14.41
C THR A 133 -13.66 11.73 15.12
N SER A 134 -13.65 11.75 16.47
CA SER A 134 -12.49 11.31 17.25
C SER A 134 -12.15 9.83 17.02
N LEU A 135 -13.17 8.98 16.94
CA LEU A 135 -12.97 7.55 16.64
C LEU A 135 -12.42 7.36 15.22
N ASN A 136 -12.92 8.12 14.25
CA ASN A 136 -12.42 8.07 12.88
C ASN A 136 -10.93 8.45 12.81
N TYR A 137 -10.51 9.50 13.52
CA TYR A 137 -9.10 9.89 13.58
C TYR A 137 -8.22 8.79 14.19
N PHE A 138 -8.65 8.23 15.30
CA PHE A 138 -7.91 7.15 15.95
C PHE A 138 -7.75 5.95 15.02
N VAL A 139 -8.85 5.42 14.47
CA VAL A 139 -8.81 4.23 13.61
C VAL A 139 -8.06 4.51 12.30
N TYR A 140 -8.20 5.72 11.73
CA TYR A 140 -7.40 6.16 10.59
C TYR A 140 -5.90 6.11 10.91
N SER A 141 -5.50 6.56 12.08
CA SER A 141 -4.09 6.55 12.50
C SER A 141 -3.48 5.15 12.58
N LEU A 142 -4.30 4.10 12.69
CA LEU A 142 -3.85 2.71 12.71
C LEU A 142 -3.52 2.17 11.31
N SER A 143 -3.96 2.84 10.26
CA SER A 143 -3.74 2.38 8.88
C SER A 143 -2.26 2.33 8.51
N ALA A 144 -1.48 3.35 8.83
CA ALA A 144 -0.07 3.40 8.50
C ALA A 144 0.76 2.31 9.21
N PRO A 145 0.65 2.12 10.54
CA PRO A 145 1.28 0.97 11.21
C PRO A 145 0.85 -0.39 10.64
N PHE A 146 -0.41 -0.54 10.26
CA PHE A 146 -0.89 -1.76 9.61
C PHE A 146 -0.18 -2.03 8.29
N TYR A 147 -0.06 -1.02 7.42
CA TYR A 147 0.63 -1.18 6.14
C TYR A 147 2.14 -1.35 6.30
N LEU A 148 2.76 -0.71 7.29
CA LEU A 148 4.16 -0.98 7.64
C LEU A 148 4.35 -2.45 8.02
N PHE A 149 3.48 -2.97 8.87
CA PHE A 149 3.51 -4.35 9.30
C PHE A 149 3.30 -5.32 8.14
N LEU A 150 2.32 -5.05 7.28
CA LEU A 150 2.05 -5.86 6.09
C LEU A 150 3.25 -5.87 5.14
N SER A 151 3.93 -4.73 5.00
CA SER A 151 5.18 -4.62 4.23
C SER A 151 6.27 -5.54 4.77
N LEU A 152 6.45 -5.60 6.10
CA LEU A 152 7.40 -6.50 6.75
C LEU A 152 7.08 -7.97 6.49
N VAL A 153 5.79 -8.34 6.51
CA VAL A 153 5.34 -9.70 6.18
C VAL A 153 5.68 -10.05 4.72
N LEU A 154 5.44 -9.13 3.79
CA LEU A 154 5.76 -9.32 2.38
C LEU A 154 7.27 -9.47 2.16
N LEU A 155 8.07 -8.58 2.75
CA LEU A 155 9.54 -8.64 2.68
C LEU A 155 10.08 -9.94 3.28
N LYS A 156 9.58 -10.36 4.45
CA LYS A 156 9.96 -11.63 5.06
C LYS A 156 9.71 -12.82 4.12
N LYS A 157 8.54 -12.85 3.49
CA LYS A 157 8.17 -13.90 2.54
C LYS A 157 9.04 -13.88 1.28
N MET A 158 9.29 -12.69 0.72
CA MET A 158 10.13 -12.50 -0.46
C MET A 158 11.58 -12.91 -0.20
N LEU A 159 12.15 -12.46 0.90
CA LEU A 159 13.53 -12.77 1.30
C LEU A 159 13.70 -14.18 1.84
N ARG A 160 12.61 -14.97 1.93
CA ARG A 160 12.60 -16.35 2.44
C ARG A 160 13.26 -16.48 3.82
N ILE A 161 13.02 -15.47 4.66
CA ILE A 161 13.58 -15.42 5.99
C ILE A 161 12.83 -16.39 6.91
N ASN A 162 13.38 -17.57 7.11
CA ASN A 162 12.83 -18.61 7.99
C ASN A 162 13.43 -18.57 9.40
N GLU A 163 14.62 -17.96 9.55
CA GLU A 163 15.31 -17.85 10.82
C GLU A 163 14.77 -16.69 11.65
N GLN A 164 14.55 -16.94 12.93
CA GLN A 164 14.03 -15.93 13.85
C GLN A 164 14.95 -14.71 13.93
N ARG A 165 16.26 -14.90 14.11
CA ARG A 165 17.24 -13.81 14.22
C ARG A 165 17.26 -12.90 13.00
N LYS A 166 17.10 -13.46 11.79
CA LYS A 166 17.01 -12.66 10.56
C LYS A 166 15.70 -11.88 10.49
N SER A 167 14.58 -12.45 10.96
CA SER A 167 13.29 -11.74 11.06
C SER A 167 13.39 -10.58 12.05
N GLU A 168 14.01 -10.78 13.20
CA GLU A 168 14.22 -9.73 14.20
C GLU A 168 15.11 -8.61 13.67
N ARG A 169 16.18 -8.94 12.95
CA ARG A 169 17.03 -7.92 12.28
C ARG A 169 16.24 -7.10 11.24
N LEU A 170 15.38 -7.74 10.45
CA LEU A 170 14.52 -7.02 9.49
C LEU A 170 13.61 -6.03 10.22
N VAL A 171 12.96 -6.46 11.32
CA VAL A 171 12.12 -5.58 12.13
C VAL A 171 12.94 -4.44 12.73
N LEU A 172 14.11 -4.72 13.33
CA LEU A 172 14.98 -3.68 13.91
C LEU A 172 15.46 -2.67 12.87
N LEU A 173 15.87 -3.12 11.68
CA LEU A 173 16.27 -2.24 10.59
C LEU A 173 15.11 -1.35 10.14
N THR A 174 13.91 -1.89 10.08
CA THR A 174 12.73 -1.11 9.70
C THR A 174 12.35 -0.12 10.79
N LEU A 175 12.35 -0.54 12.08
CA LEU A 175 12.08 0.35 13.20
C LEU A 175 13.13 1.45 13.36
N GLY A 176 14.37 1.22 12.96
CA GLY A 176 15.44 2.22 12.94
C GLY A 176 15.41 3.13 11.70
N SER A 177 14.49 2.91 10.78
CA SER A 177 14.37 3.71 9.55
C SER A 177 13.37 4.86 9.69
N GLY A 178 13.48 5.87 8.80
CA GLY A 178 12.53 6.97 8.74
C GLY A 178 11.08 6.55 8.44
N VAL A 179 10.86 5.35 7.88
CA VAL A 179 9.51 4.84 7.62
C VAL A 179 8.73 4.65 8.92
N THR A 180 9.40 4.27 10.02
CA THR A 180 8.78 4.14 11.34
C THR A 180 8.24 5.48 11.84
N TYR A 181 9.00 6.57 11.68
CA TYR A 181 8.51 7.90 12.01
C TYR A 181 7.20 8.22 11.28
N TYR A 182 7.13 7.94 9.96
CA TYR A 182 5.91 8.15 9.19
C TYR A 182 4.78 7.18 9.56
N ALA A 183 5.08 5.99 10.06
CA ALA A 183 4.06 5.05 10.50
C ALA A 183 3.42 5.45 11.85
N PHE A 184 4.21 5.98 12.77
CA PHE A 184 3.77 6.19 14.15
C PHE A 184 3.54 7.66 14.49
N GLU A 185 4.32 8.60 13.94
CA GLU A 185 4.21 10.02 14.22
C GLU A 185 3.47 10.77 13.09
N ARG A 186 3.85 10.56 11.84
CA ARG A 186 3.26 11.23 10.65
C ARG A 186 2.44 10.24 9.82
N PHE A 187 1.52 9.53 10.48
CA PHE A 187 0.74 8.41 9.91
C PHE A 187 -0.16 8.79 8.73
N SER A 188 -0.46 10.05 8.51
CA SER A 188 -1.24 10.51 7.37
C SER A 188 -0.42 10.61 6.08
N MET A 189 0.92 10.69 6.17
CA MET A 189 1.78 10.87 5.00
C MET A 189 1.82 9.65 4.08
N SER A 190 2.03 9.90 2.78
CA SER A 190 2.06 8.86 1.73
C SER A 190 3.18 7.81 1.89
N THR A 191 4.25 8.14 2.58
CA THR A 191 5.51 7.37 2.63
C THR A 191 5.33 5.89 2.99
N VAL A 192 4.46 5.59 3.97
CA VAL A 192 4.21 4.19 4.39
C VAL A 192 3.44 3.42 3.34
N TYR A 193 2.46 4.05 2.70
CA TYR A 193 1.65 3.45 1.65
C TYR A 193 2.47 3.21 0.37
N GLU A 194 3.41 4.10 0.07
CA GLU A 194 4.40 3.93 -0.99
C GLU A 194 5.31 2.74 -0.68
N PHE A 195 5.86 2.68 0.53
CA PHE A 195 6.70 1.56 0.97
C PHE A 195 5.97 0.23 0.87
N PHE A 196 4.70 0.17 1.31
CA PHE A 196 3.85 -1.01 1.14
C PHE A 196 3.67 -1.40 -0.32
N SER A 197 3.36 -0.43 -1.18
CA SER A 197 3.13 -0.68 -2.61
C SER A 197 4.39 -1.25 -3.29
N VAL A 198 5.56 -0.70 -2.97
CA VAL A 198 6.86 -1.20 -3.48
C VAL A 198 7.13 -2.62 -2.97
N CYS A 199 6.94 -2.89 -1.68
CA CYS A 199 7.09 -4.23 -1.12
C CYS A 199 6.14 -5.23 -1.77
N PHE A 200 4.91 -4.81 -2.09
CA PHE A 200 3.93 -5.66 -2.75
C PHE A 200 4.33 -5.95 -4.20
N ILE A 201 4.79 -4.97 -4.96
CA ILE A 201 5.32 -5.17 -6.32
C ILE A 201 6.49 -6.15 -6.30
N LEU A 202 7.46 -5.95 -5.41
CA LEU A 202 8.61 -6.87 -5.26
C LEU A 202 8.15 -8.30 -4.95
N TYR A 203 7.19 -8.46 -4.05
CA TYR A 203 6.61 -9.76 -3.72
C TYR A 203 5.91 -10.40 -4.92
N LEU A 204 5.11 -9.64 -5.69
CA LEU A 204 4.46 -10.16 -6.90
C LEU A 204 5.50 -10.62 -7.92
N VAL A 205 6.54 -9.84 -8.15
CA VAL A 205 7.62 -10.15 -9.08
C VAL A 205 8.37 -11.41 -8.62
N ASP A 206 8.69 -11.56 -7.33
CA ASP A 206 9.29 -12.79 -6.79
C ASP A 206 8.40 -14.02 -7.05
N LYS A 207 7.08 -13.89 -6.83
CA LYS A 207 6.12 -14.97 -7.10
C LYS A 207 6.05 -15.34 -8.59
N ILE A 208 6.00 -14.36 -9.47
CA ILE A 208 5.96 -14.57 -10.92
C ILE A 208 7.18 -15.38 -11.40
N TYR A 209 8.34 -15.09 -10.85
CA TYR A 209 9.57 -15.75 -11.30
C TYR A 209 9.88 -17.10 -10.62
N ASN A 210 9.26 -17.38 -9.46
CA ASN A 210 9.61 -18.54 -8.65
C ASN A 210 8.47 -19.56 -8.46
N LEU A 211 7.24 -19.27 -8.88
CA LEU A 211 6.12 -20.21 -8.85
C LEU A 211 5.99 -21.02 -10.15
N ASP A 212 5.26 -22.13 -10.07
CA ASP A 212 4.90 -22.97 -11.22
C ASP A 212 3.93 -22.25 -12.17
N LYS A 213 3.83 -22.75 -13.42
CA LYS A 213 3.13 -22.03 -14.49
C LYS A 213 1.70 -21.64 -14.16
N GLU A 214 0.91 -22.54 -13.57
CA GLU A 214 -0.51 -22.30 -13.34
C GLU A 214 -0.79 -21.27 -12.24
N GLN A 215 0.03 -21.25 -11.21
CA GLN A 215 -0.19 -20.39 -10.05
C GLN A 215 0.22 -18.93 -10.27
N LYS A 216 1.05 -18.63 -11.27
CA LYS A 216 1.59 -17.27 -11.47
C LYS A 216 0.70 -16.33 -12.26
N TYR A 217 -0.33 -16.81 -12.96
CA TYR A 217 -1.16 -15.95 -13.80
C TYR A 217 -1.85 -14.82 -13.03
N ILE A 218 -2.35 -15.12 -11.83
CA ILE A 218 -2.96 -14.10 -10.98
C ILE A 218 -1.94 -13.02 -10.57
N TYR A 219 -0.70 -13.38 -10.27
CA TYR A 219 0.35 -12.42 -9.91
C TYR A 219 0.77 -11.56 -11.10
N ILE A 220 0.81 -12.15 -12.31
CA ILE A 220 1.08 -11.43 -13.56
C ILE A 220 -0.03 -10.42 -13.85
N PHE A 221 -1.30 -10.80 -13.64
CA PHE A 221 -2.46 -9.92 -13.79
C PHE A 221 -2.47 -8.78 -12.77
N LEU A 222 -2.19 -9.08 -11.49
CA LEU A 222 -2.21 -8.11 -10.41
C LEU A 222 -1.05 -7.10 -10.47
N LEU A 223 0.09 -7.49 -11.05
CA LEU A 223 1.28 -6.65 -11.08
C LEU A 223 1.04 -5.25 -11.67
N PRO A 224 0.47 -5.09 -12.88
CA PRO A 224 0.20 -3.76 -13.42
C PRO A 224 -0.85 -2.98 -12.60
N ILE A 225 -1.86 -3.65 -12.07
CA ILE A 225 -2.90 -3.01 -11.25
C ILE A 225 -2.26 -2.36 -10.00
N VAL A 226 -1.39 -3.11 -9.31
CA VAL A 226 -0.68 -2.59 -8.13
C VAL A 226 0.28 -1.46 -8.50
N GLN A 227 0.91 -1.53 -9.66
CA GLN A 227 1.75 -0.44 -10.18
C GLN A 227 0.95 0.84 -10.42
N PHE A 228 -0.26 0.75 -10.96
CA PHE A 228 -1.14 1.92 -11.11
C PHE A 228 -1.66 2.44 -9.76
N ILE A 229 -1.99 1.58 -8.80
CA ILE A 229 -2.30 2.00 -7.41
C ILE A 229 -1.11 2.74 -6.81
N MET A 230 0.11 2.27 -7.02
CA MET A 230 1.32 2.95 -6.55
C MET A 230 1.47 4.35 -7.16
N LEU A 231 1.12 4.55 -8.43
CA LEU A 231 1.10 5.88 -9.04
C LEU A 231 0.10 6.83 -8.37
N THR A 232 -1.03 6.30 -7.86
CA THR A 232 -1.98 7.13 -7.12
C THR A 232 -1.44 7.55 -5.75
N ASN A 233 -0.42 6.88 -5.19
CA ASN A 233 0.27 7.32 -3.98
C ASN A 233 1.19 8.52 -4.26
N ARG A 234 1.96 8.46 -5.35
CA ARG A 234 2.79 9.53 -5.87
C ARG A 234 3.15 9.30 -7.31
N TRP A 235 2.99 10.32 -8.15
CA TRP A 235 3.35 10.24 -9.55
C TRP A 235 4.84 9.91 -9.78
N ASN A 236 5.71 10.46 -8.96
CA ASN A 236 7.15 10.20 -9.04
C ASN A 236 7.52 8.71 -8.90
N ASN A 237 6.58 7.87 -8.47
CA ASN A 237 6.77 6.42 -8.35
C ASN A 237 6.76 5.69 -9.72
N VAL A 238 6.59 6.38 -10.84
CA VAL A 238 6.59 5.80 -12.18
C VAL A 238 7.85 4.97 -12.47
N HIS A 239 8.99 5.33 -11.91
CA HIS A 239 10.24 4.58 -12.07
C HIS A 239 10.18 3.16 -11.49
N PHE A 240 9.29 2.88 -10.55
CA PHE A 240 9.10 1.53 -10.01
C PHE A 240 8.42 0.56 -11.00
N PHE A 241 7.90 1.04 -12.11
CA PHE A 241 7.48 0.18 -13.22
C PHE A 241 8.64 -0.63 -13.81
N LEU A 242 9.88 -0.17 -13.59
CA LEU A 242 11.09 -0.88 -14.01
C LEU A 242 11.45 -2.07 -13.10
N ILE A 243 10.84 -2.21 -11.91
CA ILE A 243 11.17 -3.29 -10.96
C ILE A 243 11.14 -4.68 -11.61
N PRO A 244 10.11 -5.08 -12.39
CA PRO A 244 10.08 -6.40 -13.02
C PRO A 244 11.25 -6.64 -13.98
N VAL A 245 11.67 -5.59 -14.69
CA VAL A 245 12.79 -5.63 -15.64
C VAL A 245 14.11 -5.75 -14.89
N LEU A 246 14.34 -4.89 -13.90
CA LEU A 246 15.55 -4.89 -13.06
C LEU A 246 15.70 -6.23 -12.32
N TYR A 247 14.61 -6.74 -11.73
CA TYR A 247 14.62 -8.03 -11.06
C TYR A 247 14.97 -9.16 -12.03
N GLY A 248 14.35 -9.18 -13.22
CA GLY A 248 14.64 -10.16 -14.25
C GLY A 248 16.10 -10.11 -14.70
N PHE A 249 16.66 -8.94 -14.84
CA PHE A 249 18.07 -8.72 -15.20
C PHE A 249 19.01 -9.20 -14.09
N LEU A 250 18.81 -8.74 -12.86
CA LEU A 250 19.69 -9.03 -11.72
C LEU A 250 19.73 -10.54 -11.40
N TYR A 251 18.57 -11.21 -11.49
CA TYR A 251 18.47 -12.65 -11.19
C TYR A 251 18.51 -13.54 -12.43
N LYS A 252 18.94 -13.02 -13.58
CA LYS A 252 19.04 -13.73 -14.87
C LYS A 252 17.74 -14.46 -15.25
N LYS A 253 16.58 -13.87 -14.92
CA LYS A 253 15.27 -14.45 -15.22
C LYS A 253 14.80 -14.04 -16.63
N ARG A 254 13.95 -14.88 -17.23
CA ARG A 254 13.43 -14.62 -18.59
C ARG A 254 12.29 -13.61 -18.53
N LEU A 255 12.52 -12.37 -18.94
CA LEU A 255 11.50 -11.30 -19.02
C LEU A 255 10.26 -11.70 -19.85
N LYS A 256 10.43 -12.60 -20.83
CA LYS A 256 9.34 -13.17 -21.62
C LYS A 256 8.20 -13.78 -20.78
N ILE A 257 8.48 -14.21 -19.56
CA ILE A 257 7.46 -14.77 -18.64
C ILE A 257 6.37 -13.74 -18.35
N ILE A 258 6.73 -12.47 -18.22
CA ILE A 258 5.80 -11.37 -17.95
C ILE A 258 5.27 -10.80 -19.28
N PHE A 259 6.17 -10.31 -20.13
CA PHE A 259 5.82 -9.47 -21.29
C PHE A 259 5.20 -10.24 -22.47
N LYS A 260 5.27 -11.59 -22.52
CA LYS A 260 4.56 -12.40 -23.51
C LYS A 260 3.25 -12.99 -22.98
N ASN A 261 2.85 -12.65 -21.75
CA ASN A 261 1.67 -13.22 -21.11
C ASN A 261 0.45 -12.33 -21.30
N ILE A 262 -0.65 -12.89 -21.79
CA ILE A 262 -1.91 -12.14 -22.01
C ILE A 262 -2.44 -11.52 -20.71
N TYR A 263 -2.28 -12.18 -19.55
CA TYR A 263 -2.72 -11.66 -18.26
C TYR A 263 -2.00 -10.36 -17.86
N PHE A 264 -0.75 -10.15 -18.33
CA PHE A 264 -0.06 -8.89 -18.13
C PHE A 264 -0.77 -7.74 -18.87
N TYR A 265 -1.17 -7.96 -20.11
CA TYR A 265 -1.89 -6.95 -20.89
C TYR A 265 -3.28 -6.69 -20.36
N LEU A 266 -4.01 -7.75 -19.96
CA LEU A 266 -5.30 -7.59 -19.28
C LEU A 266 -5.17 -6.79 -17.99
N GLY A 267 -4.15 -7.08 -17.17
CA GLY A 267 -3.86 -6.31 -15.96
C GLY A 267 -3.53 -4.84 -16.26
N ASN A 268 -2.78 -4.55 -17.34
CA ASN A 268 -2.51 -3.18 -17.77
C ASN A 268 -3.79 -2.45 -18.22
N ILE A 269 -4.66 -3.11 -18.98
CA ILE A 269 -5.94 -2.52 -19.40
C ILE A 269 -6.79 -2.15 -18.18
N VAL A 270 -6.90 -3.07 -17.21
CA VAL A 270 -7.66 -2.83 -15.98
C VAL A 270 -6.99 -1.72 -15.15
N GLY A 271 -5.69 -1.80 -14.92
CA GLY A 271 -4.94 -0.81 -14.12
C GLY A 271 -5.01 0.59 -14.74
N THR A 272 -4.75 0.70 -16.05
CA THR A 272 -4.85 1.97 -16.78
C THR A 272 -6.28 2.49 -16.76
N GLY A 273 -7.27 1.62 -17.00
CA GLY A 273 -8.69 1.99 -16.99
C GLY A 273 -9.11 2.56 -15.63
N LEU A 274 -8.77 1.88 -14.54
CA LEU A 274 -9.03 2.37 -13.17
C LEU A 274 -8.33 3.71 -12.91
N PHE A 275 -7.08 3.87 -13.34
CA PHE A 275 -6.35 5.12 -13.18
C PHE A 275 -6.98 6.26 -13.97
N LEU A 276 -7.42 6.02 -15.21
CA LEU A 276 -8.10 7.03 -16.04
C LEU A 276 -9.46 7.41 -15.47
N ILE A 277 -10.23 6.43 -14.96
CA ILE A 277 -11.51 6.70 -14.28
C ILE A 277 -11.27 7.57 -13.05
N HIS A 278 -10.30 7.20 -12.21
CA HIS A 278 -9.86 7.99 -11.06
C HIS A 278 -9.49 9.43 -11.47
N SER A 279 -8.67 9.58 -12.52
CA SER A 279 -8.26 10.89 -13.02
C SER A 279 -9.46 11.73 -13.49
N LYS A 280 -10.40 11.12 -14.23
CA LYS A 280 -11.63 11.80 -14.67
C LYS A 280 -12.53 12.20 -13.50
N MET A 281 -12.69 11.32 -12.52
CA MET A 281 -13.55 11.58 -11.37
C MET A 281 -12.98 12.69 -10.46
N LEU A 282 -11.65 12.70 -10.22
CA LEU A 282 -11.01 13.70 -9.37
C LEU A 282 -10.75 15.02 -10.11
N TYR A 283 -10.19 14.95 -11.31
CA TYR A 283 -9.62 16.12 -11.97
C TYR A 283 -10.43 16.59 -13.18
N GLY A 284 -11.48 15.88 -13.52
CA GLY A 284 -12.34 16.23 -14.66
C GLY A 284 -11.81 15.80 -16.04
N ILE A 285 -10.58 15.25 -16.11
CA ILE A 285 -9.91 14.90 -17.37
C ILE A 285 -9.41 13.45 -17.35
N TYR A 286 -9.40 12.80 -18.53
CA TYR A 286 -8.77 11.49 -18.70
C TYR A 286 -7.29 11.68 -19.02
N THR A 287 -6.43 11.58 -18.02
CA THR A 287 -4.99 11.75 -18.21
C THR A 287 -4.19 10.83 -17.30
N ILE A 288 -3.03 10.43 -17.78
CA ILE A 288 -1.99 9.79 -17.00
C ILE A 288 -0.84 10.75 -16.69
N LEU A 289 -0.90 12.00 -17.18
CA LEU A 289 0.15 12.99 -17.05
C LEU A 289 -0.16 13.95 -15.90
N GLN A 290 0.73 14.03 -14.92
CA GLN A 290 0.58 14.91 -13.76
C GLN A 290 0.47 16.40 -14.14
N GLN A 291 1.20 16.83 -15.16
CA GLN A 291 1.16 18.22 -15.64
C GLN A 291 -0.22 18.66 -16.10
N SER A 292 -1.04 17.72 -16.61
CA SER A 292 -2.43 18.00 -17.00
C SER A 292 -3.37 18.06 -15.80
N ILE A 293 -2.96 17.49 -14.66
CA ILE A 293 -3.75 17.44 -13.42
C ILE A 293 -3.57 18.73 -12.62
N TYR A 294 -2.37 19.33 -12.67
CA TYR A 294 -2.03 20.56 -11.93
C TYR A 294 -1.70 21.71 -12.90
N PRO A 295 -2.71 22.28 -13.60
CA PRO A 295 -2.48 23.25 -14.64
C PRO A 295 -1.88 24.59 -14.17
N SER A 296 -1.99 24.90 -12.87
CA SER A 296 -1.50 26.15 -12.30
C SER A 296 -0.10 26.07 -11.71
N SER A 297 0.52 24.91 -11.72
CA SER A 297 1.92 24.87 -11.32
C SER A 297 2.73 25.51 -12.45
N ASP A 298 3.43 26.59 -12.13
CA ASP A 298 4.43 27.27 -12.95
C ASP A 298 5.63 26.35 -13.29
N TRP A 299 5.32 25.11 -13.59
CA TRP A 299 6.24 24.09 -14.07
C TRP A 299 6.48 24.30 -15.55
N ILE A 300 6.98 25.46 -15.91
CA ILE A 300 7.52 25.67 -17.23
C ILE A 300 8.78 24.82 -17.27
N VAL A 301 8.65 23.63 -17.86
CA VAL A 301 9.76 22.69 -18.11
C VAL A 301 10.92 23.43 -18.78
N ASN A 302 10.62 24.45 -19.58
CA ASN A 302 11.59 25.31 -20.25
C ASN A 302 12.43 26.16 -19.27
N GLU A 303 11.89 26.71 -18.21
CA GLU A 303 12.68 27.50 -17.24
C GLU A 303 13.64 26.62 -16.45
N ARG A 304 13.25 25.42 -16.08
CA ARG A 304 14.15 24.51 -15.37
C ARG A 304 15.24 23.93 -16.27
N LEU A 305 14.92 23.64 -17.54
CA LEU A 305 15.93 23.25 -18.51
C LEU A 305 16.89 24.41 -18.81
N GLN A 306 16.41 25.64 -18.90
CA GLN A 306 17.24 26.82 -19.05
C GLN A 306 18.14 27.07 -17.84
N ASN A 307 17.61 26.93 -16.62
CA ASN A 307 18.38 27.07 -15.38
C ASN A 307 19.37 25.91 -15.12
N PHE A 308 19.17 24.75 -15.78
CA PHE A 308 20.11 23.62 -15.71
C PHE A 308 21.21 23.70 -16.75
N LEU A 309 21.00 24.48 -17.82
CA LEU A 309 21.96 24.67 -18.92
C LEU A 309 22.79 25.97 -18.78
N GLN A 310 22.48 26.80 -17.78
CA GLN A 310 23.31 27.93 -17.34
C GLN A 310 24.20 27.52 -16.17
#